data_c71ed636d53c226481d99f0d1a8ca4b1
#
_entry.id   c71ed636d53c226481d99f0d1a8ca4b1
#
_cell.length_a   1.000
_cell.length_b   1.000
_cell.length_c   1.000
_cell.angle_alpha   90.00
_cell.angle_beta   90.00
_cell.angle_gamma   90.00
#
_symmetry.space_group_name_H-M   'P 1'
#
loop_
_entity.id
_entity.type
_entity.pdbx_description
1 polymer ?
#
loop_
_entity_poly.entity_id
_entity_poly.type
_entity_poly.pdbx_seq_one_letter_code
_entity_poly.pdbx_strand_id
1 'polypeptide(L)'
;MKNNNKKKKKKKNTKGKSNYLKYCIITIIIVLLGVGVYFFLTAPDDETNLTVLEKQWIMRNKKTLIDINVPNNLNILASDGQGVVFDYLRKVEKDTGLGFNRKSYNYKTDNDSLNGLSIMVLSNQDKLNKTDILFSEDDYVLISKDEGFITNLDDLYNKKIGILTEDKETMTKYVDPNYNYITYNNQESLITAFQKNKINYAIVPRYYTLQNLVQNNLYINYSFNNISNKIVLRLNDNKRLSSILSKYLELFKNNNYMSSYENKYMDFYLDNTDNTEADTSSLSSKVYTYGYVKDRAYNILNNKKLYGFAGEYINLLSNMANIDLDYKE
;
A
#
# COMPACT_ATOMS: atom_id res chain seq x y z
N MET A 1 -88.92 -61.63 14.30
CA MET A 1 -88.33 -60.58 15.17
C MET A 1 -86.95 -60.17 14.58
N LYS A 2 -86.81 -58.97 13.92
CA LYS A 2 -85.59 -58.50 13.35
C LYS A 2 -85.07 -57.37 14.23
N ASN A 3 -83.87 -57.54 14.83
CA ASN A 3 -83.23 -56.55 15.62
C ASN A 3 -82.31 -55.66 14.69
N ASN A 4 -82.64 -54.39 14.57
CA ASN A 4 -81.85 -53.39 13.81
C ASN A 4 -80.88 -52.68 14.77
N ASN A 5 -79.60 -53.03 14.73
CA ASN A 5 -78.54 -52.30 15.39
C ASN A 5 -78.01 -51.18 14.51
N LYS A 6 -78.38 -49.91 14.77
CA LYS A 6 -77.80 -48.73 14.15
C LYS A 6 -76.45 -48.38 14.82
N LYS A 7 -75.33 -48.55 14.09
CA LYS A 7 -74.04 -48.07 14.48
C LYS A 7 -73.96 -46.58 14.22
N LYS A 8 -73.87 -45.71 15.27
CA LYS A 8 -73.53 -44.31 15.21
C LYS A 8 -72.03 -44.16 14.86
N LYS A 9 -71.68 -43.64 13.66
CA LYS A 9 -70.31 -43.15 13.30
C LYS A 9 -70.01 -41.89 14.06
N LYS A 10 -69.01 -41.90 14.97
CA LYS A 10 -68.42 -40.67 15.55
C LYS A 10 -67.63 -39.96 14.46
N LYS A 11 -68.07 -38.75 14.04
CA LYS A 11 -67.28 -37.81 13.22
C LYS A 11 -66.11 -37.34 14.07
N LYS A 12 -64.87 -37.74 13.72
CA LYS A 12 -63.64 -37.21 14.31
C LYS A 12 -63.48 -35.74 13.87
N ASN A 13 -63.41 -34.86 14.83
CA ASN A 13 -63.15 -33.42 14.62
C ASN A 13 -61.70 -33.21 14.15
N THR A 14 -61.45 -33.09 12.84
CA THR A 14 -60.13 -32.88 12.22
C THR A 14 -59.80 -31.40 12.00
N LYS A 15 -60.69 -30.46 12.36
CA LYS A 15 -60.51 -29.03 12.16
C LYS A 15 -59.45 -28.36 13.06
N GLY A 16 -59.13 -28.91 14.23
CA GLY A 16 -58.15 -28.34 15.17
C GLY A 16 -56.71 -28.49 14.74
N LYS A 17 -56.32 -29.64 14.11
CA LYS A 17 -54.92 -29.90 13.71
C LYS A 17 -54.43 -29.08 12.53
N SER A 18 -55.30 -28.66 11.64
CA SER A 18 -54.95 -27.85 10.45
C SER A 18 -54.54 -26.39 10.83
N ASN A 19 -55.16 -25.82 11.85
CA ASN A 19 -54.86 -24.44 12.26
C ASN A 19 -53.52 -24.40 13.04
N TYR A 20 -53.22 -25.36 13.88
CA TYR A 20 -51.93 -25.46 14.59
C TYR A 20 -50.75 -25.53 13.61
N LEU A 21 -50.89 -26.34 12.57
CA LEU A 21 -49.81 -26.43 11.55
C LEU A 21 -49.59 -25.08 10.83
N LYS A 22 -50.64 -24.37 10.53
CA LYS A 22 -50.53 -23.01 9.91
C LYS A 22 -49.81 -22.01 10.83
N TYR A 23 -50.16 -21.98 12.11
CA TYR A 23 -49.52 -21.10 13.09
C TYR A 23 -48.03 -21.49 13.27
N CYS A 24 -47.67 -22.75 13.33
CA CYS A 24 -46.27 -23.18 13.39
C CYS A 24 -45.46 -22.71 12.14
N ILE A 25 -46.04 -22.85 10.94
CA ILE A 25 -45.38 -22.42 9.70
C ILE A 25 -45.19 -20.88 9.70
N ILE A 26 -46.22 -20.12 10.10
CA ILE A 26 -46.11 -18.67 10.19
C ILE A 26 -45.05 -18.21 11.21
N THR A 27 -45.00 -18.87 12.36
CA THR A 27 -43.94 -18.59 13.37
C THR A 27 -42.55 -18.88 12.85
N ILE A 28 -42.35 -19.99 12.15
CA ILE A 28 -41.07 -20.35 11.54
C ILE A 28 -40.66 -19.27 10.49
N ILE A 29 -41.59 -18.82 9.66
CA ILE A 29 -41.33 -17.78 8.67
C ILE A 29 -40.94 -16.46 9.35
N ILE A 30 -41.63 -16.08 10.43
CA ILE A 30 -41.32 -14.85 11.18
C ILE A 30 -39.94 -14.95 11.83
N VAL A 31 -39.59 -16.10 12.40
CA VAL A 31 -38.27 -16.36 12.99
C VAL A 31 -37.18 -16.29 11.91
N LEU A 32 -37.39 -16.92 10.76
CA LEU A 32 -36.44 -16.89 9.63
C LEU A 32 -36.27 -15.46 9.09
N LEU A 33 -37.34 -14.67 8.98
CA LEU A 33 -37.27 -13.27 8.60
C LEU A 33 -36.55 -12.45 9.66
N GLY A 34 -36.82 -12.67 10.94
CA GLY A 34 -36.12 -11.97 12.04
C GLY A 34 -34.62 -12.28 12.07
N VAL A 35 -34.26 -13.54 11.89
CA VAL A 35 -32.85 -13.98 11.76
C VAL A 35 -32.20 -13.37 10.50
N GLY A 36 -32.90 -13.34 9.37
CA GLY A 36 -32.44 -12.71 8.14
C GLY A 36 -32.17 -11.20 8.31
N VAL A 37 -33.11 -10.49 8.95
CA VAL A 37 -32.99 -9.06 9.26
C VAL A 37 -31.84 -8.82 10.27
N TYR A 38 -31.73 -9.66 11.30
CA TYR A 38 -30.61 -9.59 12.26
C TYR A 38 -29.27 -9.73 11.56
N PHE A 39 -29.08 -10.75 10.72
CA PHE A 39 -27.84 -10.92 9.95
C PHE A 39 -27.59 -9.77 8.97
N PHE A 40 -28.63 -9.18 8.40
CA PHE A 40 -28.50 -8.03 7.52
C PHE A 40 -28.07 -6.76 8.27
N LEU A 41 -28.62 -6.53 9.48
CA LEU A 41 -28.30 -5.36 10.32
C LEU A 41 -26.96 -5.51 11.08
N THR A 42 -26.51 -6.74 11.33
CA THR A 42 -25.24 -7.02 12.02
C THR A 42 -24.13 -7.43 11.07
N ALA A 43 -24.40 -7.50 9.76
CA ALA A 43 -23.34 -7.69 8.79
C ALA A 43 -22.37 -6.50 8.93
N PRO A 44 -21.06 -6.75 9.16
CA PRO A 44 -20.09 -5.67 9.20
C PRO A 44 -20.20 -4.88 7.89
N ASP A 45 -20.14 -3.55 7.99
CA ASP A 45 -20.12 -2.68 6.82
C ASP A 45 -19.04 -3.19 5.86
N ASP A 46 -19.45 -3.49 4.63
CA ASP A 46 -18.52 -3.96 3.60
C ASP A 46 -17.76 -2.74 3.08
N GLU A 47 -16.69 -2.39 3.80
CA GLU A 47 -15.83 -1.24 3.46
C GLU A 47 -15.37 -1.26 2.00
N THR A 48 -15.36 -2.44 1.36
CA THR A 48 -14.91 -2.59 -0.04
C THR A 48 -15.99 -2.29 -1.08
N ASN A 49 -17.26 -2.13 -0.67
CA ASN A 49 -18.40 -1.91 -1.58
C ASN A 49 -18.48 -2.92 -2.74
N LEU A 50 -18.16 -4.19 -2.47
CA LEU A 50 -18.21 -5.27 -3.46
C LEU A 50 -19.67 -5.57 -3.86
N THR A 51 -19.92 -5.61 -5.16
CA THR A 51 -21.21 -6.03 -5.71
C THR A 51 -21.48 -7.52 -5.46
N VAL A 52 -22.74 -7.92 -5.51
CA VAL A 52 -23.13 -9.35 -5.38
C VAL A 52 -22.40 -10.23 -6.41
N LEU A 53 -22.21 -9.72 -7.63
CA LEU A 53 -21.53 -10.47 -8.70
C LEU A 53 -20.03 -10.62 -8.43
N GLU A 54 -19.38 -9.63 -7.80
CA GLU A 54 -17.98 -9.70 -7.39
C GLU A 54 -17.80 -10.69 -6.24
N LYS A 55 -18.68 -10.65 -5.23
CA LYS A 55 -18.70 -11.62 -4.13
C LYS A 55 -18.89 -13.05 -4.63
N GLN A 56 -19.80 -13.27 -5.58
CA GLN A 56 -19.98 -14.60 -6.21
C GLN A 56 -18.75 -15.01 -7.01
N TRP A 57 -18.10 -14.09 -7.71
CA TRP A 57 -16.87 -14.38 -8.46
C TRP A 57 -15.74 -14.80 -7.50
N ILE A 58 -15.55 -14.07 -6.40
CA ILE A 58 -14.59 -14.41 -5.35
C ILE A 58 -14.85 -15.81 -4.81
N MET A 59 -16.09 -16.13 -4.44
CA MET A 59 -16.45 -17.46 -3.91
C MET A 59 -16.11 -18.61 -4.87
N ARG A 60 -16.28 -18.39 -6.17
CA ARG A 60 -15.96 -19.39 -7.20
C ARG A 60 -14.47 -19.57 -7.43
N ASN A 61 -13.66 -18.55 -7.13
CA ASN A 61 -12.23 -18.50 -7.44
C ASN A 61 -11.32 -18.59 -6.21
N LYS A 62 -11.85 -18.81 -5.00
CA LYS A 62 -11.09 -18.87 -3.73
C LYS A 62 -9.88 -19.80 -3.72
N LYS A 63 -9.81 -20.81 -4.60
CA LYS A 63 -8.70 -21.79 -4.66
C LYS A 63 -7.87 -21.63 -5.93
N THR A 64 -8.17 -20.66 -6.76
CA THR A 64 -7.45 -20.41 -8.00
C THR A 64 -6.26 -19.49 -7.72
N LEU A 65 -5.06 -19.89 -8.14
CA LEU A 65 -3.90 -19.02 -8.11
C LEU A 65 -3.94 -18.08 -9.32
N ILE A 66 -3.84 -16.80 -9.06
CA ILE A 66 -3.83 -15.72 -10.05
C ILE A 66 -2.39 -15.27 -10.24
N ASP A 67 -1.87 -15.42 -11.46
CA ASP A 67 -0.53 -14.94 -11.78
C ASP A 67 -0.50 -13.41 -11.76
N ILE A 68 0.49 -12.85 -11.06
CA ILE A 68 0.77 -11.42 -11.00
C ILE A 68 2.28 -11.18 -11.08
N ASN A 69 2.69 -10.28 -11.99
CA ASN A 69 4.09 -9.85 -12.05
C ASN A 69 4.32 -8.71 -11.06
N VAL A 70 5.38 -8.83 -10.24
CA VAL A 70 5.72 -7.85 -9.21
C VAL A 70 7.20 -7.50 -9.32
N PRO A 71 7.58 -6.20 -9.38
CA PRO A 71 8.98 -5.82 -9.40
C PRO A 71 9.70 -6.25 -8.12
N ASN A 72 10.99 -6.53 -8.23
CA ASN A 72 11.82 -6.95 -7.10
C ASN A 72 12.91 -5.94 -6.73
N ASN A 73 12.91 -4.78 -7.33
CA ASN A 73 13.94 -3.75 -7.18
C ASN A 73 13.38 -2.33 -6.90
N LEU A 74 12.28 -2.26 -6.16
CA LEU A 74 11.67 -1.02 -5.66
C LEU A 74 11.79 -0.87 -4.14
N ASN A 75 12.81 -1.45 -3.54
CA ASN A 75 13.12 -1.40 -2.09
C ASN A 75 11.86 -1.51 -1.19
N ILE A 76 11.47 -0.43 -0.52
CA ILE A 76 10.32 -0.39 0.41
C ILE A 76 9.00 -0.82 -0.25
N LEU A 77 8.81 -0.49 -1.52
CA LEU A 77 7.53 -0.77 -2.20
C LEU A 77 7.41 -2.23 -2.63
N ALA A 78 8.46 -2.77 -3.24
CA ALA A 78 8.48 -4.15 -3.70
C ALA A 78 9.92 -4.65 -3.91
N SER A 79 10.43 -5.45 -3.00
CA SER A 79 11.73 -6.10 -3.08
C SER A 79 11.68 -7.45 -2.38
N ASP A 80 12.23 -8.49 -3.02
CA ASP A 80 12.44 -9.82 -2.46
C ASP A 80 11.24 -10.44 -1.72
N GLY A 81 10.03 -10.23 -2.26
CA GLY A 81 8.79 -10.75 -1.68
C GLY A 81 8.23 -9.93 -0.51
N GLN A 82 8.83 -8.78 -0.23
CA GLN A 82 8.43 -7.84 0.82
C GLN A 82 8.09 -6.46 0.25
N GLY A 83 7.48 -5.62 1.06
CA GLY A 83 7.13 -4.24 0.72
C GLY A 83 5.64 -3.97 0.69
N VAL A 84 5.30 -2.71 0.47
CA VAL A 84 3.91 -2.20 0.52
C VAL A 84 2.99 -2.88 -0.49
N VAL A 85 3.50 -3.22 -1.68
CA VAL A 85 2.76 -3.98 -2.71
C VAL A 85 2.37 -5.37 -2.20
N PHE A 86 3.28 -6.04 -1.49
CA PHE A 86 3.00 -7.37 -0.94
C PHE A 86 2.01 -7.30 0.23
N ASP A 87 2.03 -6.23 1.03
CA ASP A 87 1.02 -6.00 2.08
C ASP A 87 -0.38 -5.79 1.47
N TYR A 88 -0.48 -5.03 0.40
CA TYR A 88 -1.72 -4.91 -0.38
C TYR A 88 -2.22 -6.26 -0.88
N LEU A 89 -1.36 -7.07 -1.52
CA LEU A 89 -1.75 -8.38 -2.02
C LEU A 89 -2.16 -9.32 -0.87
N ARG A 90 -1.43 -9.35 0.25
CA ARG A 90 -1.79 -10.10 1.45
C ARG A 90 -3.15 -9.70 2.03
N LYS A 91 -3.47 -8.39 2.02
CA LYS A 91 -4.79 -7.94 2.45
C LYS A 91 -5.89 -8.46 1.53
N VAL A 92 -5.71 -8.39 0.22
CA VAL A 92 -6.67 -8.97 -0.73
C VAL A 92 -6.83 -10.47 -0.50
N GLU A 93 -5.73 -11.22 -0.36
CA GLU A 93 -5.76 -12.66 -0.07
C GLU A 93 -6.51 -12.99 1.22
N LYS A 94 -6.21 -12.27 2.29
CA LYS A 94 -6.82 -12.46 3.61
C LYS A 94 -8.33 -12.23 3.57
N ASP A 95 -8.77 -11.16 2.93
CA ASP A 95 -10.17 -10.73 2.95
C ASP A 95 -11.04 -11.51 1.95
N THR A 96 -10.45 -11.92 0.82
CA THR A 96 -11.19 -12.60 -0.26
C THR A 96 -10.98 -14.11 -0.30
N GLY A 97 -9.87 -14.62 0.21
CA GLY A 97 -9.43 -16.00 0.05
C GLY A 97 -8.95 -16.32 -1.38
N LEU A 98 -8.71 -15.31 -2.22
CA LEU A 98 -7.98 -15.47 -3.48
C LEU A 98 -6.51 -15.76 -3.19
N GLY A 99 -5.82 -16.44 -4.10
CA GLY A 99 -4.37 -16.65 -4.01
C GLY A 99 -3.65 -15.95 -5.16
N PHE A 100 -2.46 -15.41 -4.91
CA PHE A 100 -1.62 -14.83 -5.94
C PHE A 100 -0.31 -15.61 -6.10
N ASN A 101 -0.05 -16.04 -7.34
CA ASN A 101 1.26 -16.56 -7.75
C ASN A 101 2.11 -15.38 -8.24
N ARG A 102 3.02 -14.91 -7.38
CA ARG A 102 3.82 -13.71 -7.59
C ARG A 102 5.05 -14.05 -8.40
N LYS A 103 5.16 -13.50 -9.62
CA LYS A 103 6.31 -13.63 -10.51
C LYS A 103 7.18 -12.39 -10.37
N SER A 104 8.35 -12.55 -9.78
CA SER A 104 9.32 -11.46 -9.64
C SER A 104 9.97 -11.09 -10.96
N TYR A 105 10.18 -9.79 -11.19
CA TYR A 105 10.88 -9.28 -12.35
C TYR A 105 11.69 -8.02 -12.00
N ASN A 106 12.70 -7.70 -12.78
CA ASN A 106 13.45 -6.45 -12.67
C ASN A 106 12.84 -5.40 -13.61
N TYR A 107 12.26 -4.32 -13.06
CA TYR A 107 11.56 -3.33 -13.88
C TYR A 107 12.49 -2.54 -14.84
N LYS A 108 13.80 -2.51 -14.58
CA LYS A 108 14.76 -1.84 -15.45
C LYS A 108 15.11 -2.65 -16.70
N THR A 109 14.98 -3.97 -16.67
CA THR A 109 15.33 -4.86 -17.79
C THR A 109 14.15 -5.53 -18.44
N ASP A 110 13.11 -5.84 -17.69
CA ASP A 110 12.05 -6.77 -18.12
C ASP A 110 10.66 -6.09 -18.27
N ASN A 111 10.55 -4.79 -17.95
CA ASN A 111 9.27 -4.08 -17.84
C ASN A 111 8.43 -4.15 -19.14
N ASP A 112 9.07 -4.06 -20.31
CA ASP A 112 8.39 -4.04 -21.59
C ASP A 112 7.91 -5.43 -22.08
N SER A 113 8.40 -6.51 -21.46
CA SER A 113 8.07 -7.89 -21.82
C SER A 113 6.86 -8.45 -21.06
N LEU A 114 6.30 -7.69 -20.12
CA LEU A 114 5.27 -8.19 -19.22
C LEU A 114 3.89 -8.24 -19.87
N ASN A 115 3.21 -9.35 -19.64
CA ASN A 115 1.83 -9.57 -20.06
C ASN A 115 0.94 -9.92 -18.85
N GLY A 116 -0.31 -9.51 -18.89
CA GLY A 116 -1.32 -9.83 -17.89
C GLY A 116 -1.33 -8.89 -16.70
N LEU A 117 -1.76 -9.40 -15.54
CA LEU A 117 -1.84 -8.65 -14.29
C LEU A 117 -0.43 -8.34 -13.79
N SER A 118 -0.12 -7.08 -13.58
CA SER A 118 1.24 -6.65 -13.23
C SER A 118 1.25 -5.39 -12.37
N ILE A 119 2.16 -5.31 -11.43
CA ILE A 119 2.61 -4.02 -10.89
C ILE A 119 3.72 -3.55 -11.81
N MET A 120 3.55 -2.41 -12.48
CA MET A 120 4.50 -1.88 -13.44
C MET A 120 5.04 -0.52 -13.03
N VAL A 121 6.26 -0.23 -13.46
CA VAL A 121 6.87 1.09 -13.33
C VAL A 121 6.84 1.76 -14.70
N LEU A 122 6.11 2.84 -14.81
CA LEU A 122 6.01 3.67 -16.02
C LEU A 122 6.87 4.91 -15.84
N SER A 123 7.62 5.26 -16.86
CA SER A 123 8.39 6.51 -16.85
C SER A 123 7.47 7.73 -16.84
N ASN A 124 8.01 8.90 -16.48
CA ASN A 124 7.24 10.16 -16.51
C ASN A 124 6.65 10.48 -17.90
N GLN A 125 7.22 9.93 -18.95
CA GLN A 125 6.75 10.15 -20.33
C GLN A 125 5.65 9.19 -20.76
N ASP A 126 5.51 8.07 -20.07
CA ASP A 126 4.55 7.03 -20.43
C ASP A 126 3.13 7.46 -20.08
N LYS A 127 2.20 7.14 -20.98
CA LYS A 127 0.78 7.38 -20.74
C LYS A 127 0.18 6.20 -19.98
N LEU A 128 -0.65 6.52 -19.00
CA LEU A 128 -1.47 5.53 -18.33
C LEU A 128 -2.46 4.91 -19.31
N ASN A 129 -2.55 3.59 -19.34
CA ASN A 129 -3.61 2.90 -20.02
C ASN A 129 -4.91 3.04 -19.22
N LYS A 130 -6.06 2.84 -19.89
CA LYS A 130 -7.38 2.90 -19.20
C LYS A 130 -7.55 1.87 -18.08
N THR A 131 -6.75 0.81 -18.11
CA THR A 131 -6.74 -0.28 -17.13
C THR A 131 -5.66 -0.13 -16.06
N ASP A 132 -4.84 0.93 -16.13
CA ASP A 132 -3.81 1.18 -15.16
C ASP A 132 -4.39 1.97 -13.97
N ILE A 133 -4.10 1.51 -12.76
CA ILE A 133 -4.48 2.20 -11.52
C ILE A 133 -3.20 2.61 -10.83
N LEU A 134 -3.07 3.91 -10.55
CA LEU A 134 -1.91 4.44 -9.84
C LEU A 134 -1.82 3.83 -8.44
N PHE A 135 -0.74 3.10 -8.18
CA PHE A 135 -0.42 2.55 -6.87
C PHE A 135 0.37 3.56 -6.04
N SER A 136 1.48 4.07 -6.57
CA SER A 136 2.38 5.04 -5.95
C SER A 136 3.15 5.82 -7.01
N GLU A 137 3.90 6.82 -6.57
CA GLU A 137 4.85 7.55 -7.41
C GLU A 137 6.25 7.46 -6.81
N ASP A 138 7.27 7.37 -7.67
CA ASP A 138 8.69 7.37 -7.33
C ASP A 138 9.33 8.65 -7.84
N ASP A 139 9.38 9.67 -6.99
CA ASP A 139 9.92 10.97 -7.34
C ASP A 139 11.42 10.89 -7.60
N TYR A 140 11.88 11.68 -8.56
CA TYR A 140 13.31 11.90 -8.74
C TYR A 140 13.85 12.81 -7.64
N VAL A 141 15.03 12.48 -7.15
CA VAL A 141 15.73 13.22 -6.10
C VAL A 141 17.13 13.58 -6.54
N LEU A 142 17.58 14.77 -6.14
CA LEU A 142 18.98 15.18 -6.22
C LEU A 142 19.70 14.71 -4.97
N ILE A 143 20.79 13.98 -5.16
CA ILE A 143 21.58 13.41 -4.06
C ILE A 143 23.03 13.87 -4.12
N SER A 144 23.67 13.95 -2.94
CA SER A 144 25.12 14.18 -2.81
C SER A 144 25.69 13.53 -1.55
N LYS A 145 26.99 13.68 -1.33
CA LYS A 145 27.67 13.32 -0.08
C LYS A 145 27.51 14.38 1.02
N ASP A 146 27.15 15.60 0.64
CA ASP A 146 27.06 16.71 1.55
C ASP A 146 25.65 16.77 2.14
N GLU A 147 25.55 16.86 3.46
CA GLU A 147 24.29 17.09 4.15
C GLU A 147 23.80 18.52 3.89
N GLY A 148 22.52 18.67 3.62
CA GLY A 148 21.87 19.97 3.44
C GLY A 148 20.92 20.01 2.25
N PHE A 149 20.11 21.06 2.21
CA PHE A 149 19.13 21.25 1.13
C PHE A 149 19.62 22.29 0.13
N ILE A 150 19.39 22.01 -1.16
CA ILE A 150 19.57 22.99 -2.22
C ILE A 150 18.26 23.76 -2.36
N THR A 151 18.34 25.08 -2.17
CA THR A 151 17.20 25.99 -2.29
C THR A 151 17.16 26.71 -3.64
N ASN A 152 18.32 26.84 -4.31
CA ASN A 152 18.46 27.44 -5.63
C ASN A 152 19.11 26.42 -6.59
N LEU A 153 18.36 25.96 -7.59
CA LEU A 153 18.86 25.03 -8.60
C LEU A 153 19.93 25.66 -9.53
N ASP A 154 20.05 26.98 -9.59
CA ASP A 154 21.10 27.67 -10.36
C ASP A 154 22.51 27.31 -9.85
N ASP A 155 22.64 26.91 -8.58
CA ASP A 155 23.92 26.51 -8.00
C ASP A 155 24.48 25.19 -8.62
N LEU A 156 23.66 24.51 -9.42
CA LEU A 156 24.02 23.28 -10.12
C LEU A 156 24.73 23.48 -11.46
N TYR A 157 24.66 24.70 -12.09
CA TYR A 157 25.24 24.92 -13.44
C TYR A 157 26.72 24.57 -13.56
N ASN A 158 27.49 24.76 -12.51
CA ASN A 158 28.94 24.50 -12.50
C ASN A 158 29.27 23.13 -11.85
N LYS A 159 28.28 22.29 -11.60
CA LYS A 159 28.46 21.00 -10.95
C LYS A 159 28.35 19.87 -11.96
N LYS A 160 29.08 18.79 -11.70
CA LYS A 160 28.94 17.55 -12.46
C LYS A 160 27.81 16.73 -11.87
N ILE A 161 26.77 16.49 -12.66
CA ILE A 161 25.56 15.81 -12.23
C ILE A 161 25.48 14.46 -12.91
N GLY A 162 25.56 13.37 -12.12
CA GLY A 162 25.36 12.00 -12.60
C GLY A 162 23.90 11.70 -12.85
N ILE A 163 23.60 11.02 -13.94
CA ILE A 163 22.26 10.48 -14.24
C ILE A 163 22.39 9.10 -14.89
N LEU A 164 21.34 8.28 -14.80
CA LEU A 164 21.29 7.06 -15.58
C LEU A 164 21.06 7.39 -17.06
N THR A 165 21.64 6.60 -17.94
CA THR A 165 21.55 6.84 -19.41
C THR A 165 20.10 6.88 -19.88
N GLU A 166 19.25 6.03 -19.34
CA GLU A 166 17.81 5.95 -19.63
C GLU A 166 17.02 7.17 -19.18
N ASP A 167 17.49 7.85 -18.10
CA ASP A 167 16.81 9.02 -17.54
C ASP A 167 17.23 10.34 -18.24
N LYS A 168 18.22 10.30 -19.13
CA LYS A 168 18.79 11.52 -19.75
C LYS A 168 17.75 12.36 -20.46
N GLU A 169 16.89 11.74 -21.26
CA GLU A 169 15.85 12.47 -22.01
C GLU A 169 14.87 13.15 -21.05
N THR A 170 14.45 12.44 -20.00
CA THR A 170 13.57 13.01 -18.97
C THR A 170 14.22 14.19 -18.26
N MET A 171 15.49 14.06 -17.86
CA MET A 171 16.20 15.14 -17.15
C MET A 171 16.40 16.39 -18.02
N THR A 172 16.81 16.21 -19.26
CA THR A 172 17.01 17.36 -20.18
C THR A 172 15.69 18.05 -20.57
N LYS A 173 14.57 17.33 -20.55
CA LYS A 173 13.25 17.87 -20.89
C LYS A 173 12.55 18.57 -19.72
N TYR A 174 12.67 18.03 -18.50
CA TYR A 174 11.86 18.46 -17.36
C TYR A 174 12.66 19.17 -16.26
N VAL A 175 13.99 19.07 -16.25
CA VAL A 175 14.85 19.78 -15.30
C VAL A 175 15.50 20.97 -16.01
N ASP A 176 16.70 20.78 -16.57
CA ASP A 176 17.39 21.79 -17.35
C ASP A 176 18.37 21.13 -18.34
N PRO A 177 18.30 21.41 -19.66
CA PRO A 177 19.20 20.84 -20.64
C PRO A 177 20.66 21.34 -20.53
N ASN A 178 20.88 22.46 -19.84
CA ASN A 178 22.20 23.12 -19.76
C ASN A 178 23.05 22.62 -18.60
N TYR A 179 22.52 21.77 -17.73
CA TYR A 179 23.31 21.18 -16.67
C TYR A 179 24.39 20.24 -17.24
N ASN A 180 25.51 20.16 -16.54
CA ASN A 180 26.63 19.27 -16.93
C ASN A 180 26.32 17.82 -16.53
N TYR A 181 25.50 17.14 -17.32
CA TYR A 181 25.11 15.75 -17.11
C TYR A 181 26.20 14.79 -17.54
N ILE A 182 26.55 13.85 -16.64
CA ILE A 182 27.40 12.69 -16.91
C ILE A 182 26.55 11.44 -16.79
N THR A 183 26.41 10.70 -17.90
CA THR A 183 25.56 9.51 -17.96
C THR A 183 26.28 8.25 -17.49
N TYR A 184 25.56 7.37 -16.82
CA TYR A 184 26.01 6.06 -16.35
C TYR A 184 25.00 4.99 -16.76
N ASN A 185 25.51 3.81 -17.17
CA ASN A 185 24.65 2.74 -17.68
C ASN A 185 23.89 2.00 -16.59
N ASN A 186 24.35 2.06 -15.35
CA ASN A 186 23.71 1.43 -14.21
C ASN A 186 24.05 2.16 -12.92
N GLN A 187 23.31 1.82 -11.87
CA GLN A 187 23.44 2.42 -10.55
C GLN A 187 24.83 2.19 -9.92
N GLU A 188 25.42 1.02 -10.08
CA GLU A 188 26.72 0.68 -9.52
C GLU A 188 27.82 1.61 -10.05
N SER A 189 27.83 1.85 -11.35
CA SER A 189 28.80 2.77 -11.99
C SER A 189 28.59 4.22 -11.55
N LEU A 190 27.35 4.65 -11.33
CA LEU A 190 27.01 5.97 -10.81
C LEU A 190 27.48 6.13 -9.36
N ILE A 191 27.22 5.16 -8.48
CA ILE A 191 27.68 5.19 -7.08
C ILE A 191 29.21 5.15 -7.00
N THR A 192 29.85 4.34 -7.83
CA THR A 192 31.33 4.33 -7.95
C THR A 192 31.87 5.70 -8.35
N ALA A 193 31.16 6.44 -9.20
CA ALA A 193 31.57 7.81 -9.57
C ALA A 193 31.50 8.79 -8.41
N PHE A 194 30.49 8.66 -7.52
CA PHE A 194 30.44 9.39 -6.26
C PHE A 194 31.61 9.06 -5.36
N GLN A 195 31.87 7.76 -5.11
CA GLN A 195 32.97 7.32 -4.26
C GLN A 195 34.32 7.89 -4.74
N LYS A 196 34.52 7.94 -6.07
CA LYS A 196 35.74 8.48 -6.71
C LYS A 196 35.72 10.01 -6.90
N ASN A 197 34.76 10.73 -6.38
CA ASN A 197 34.58 12.17 -6.52
C ASN A 197 34.57 12.67 -7.98
N LYS A 198 34.07 11.83 -8.90
CA LYS A 198 33.95 12.20 -10.33
C LYS A 198 32.73 13.07 -10.61
N ILE A 199 31.70 12.99 -9.77
CA ILE A 199 30.49 13.77 -9.79
C ILE A 199 30.24 14.43 -8.43
N ASN A 200 29.54 15.56 -8.43
CA ASN A 200 29.17 16.29 -7.22
C ASN A 200 27.78 15.87 -6.74
N TYR A 201 26.86 15.71 -7.69
CA TYR A 201 25.46 15.36 -7.46
C TYR A 201 25.04 14.24 -8.40
N ALA A 202 23.93 13.58 -8.10
CA ALA A 202 23.21 12.80 -9.08
C ALA A 202 21.69 13.04 -8.96
N ILE A 203 20.96 12.86 -10.07
CA ILE A 203 19.50 12.83 -10.10
C ILE A 203 19.07 11.41 -10.39
N VAL A 204 18.29 10.83 -9.47
CA VAL A 204 17.93 9.40 -9.48
C VAL A 204 16.50 9.19 -8.98
N PRO A 205 15.81 8.12 -9.39
CA PRO A 205 14.56 7.69 -8.77
C PRO A 205 14.81 7.28 -7.31
N ARG A 206 13.97 7.74 -6.38
CA ARG A 206 14.18 7.56 -4.93
C ARG A 206 14.16 6.09 -4.52
N TYR A 207 13.07 5.36 -4.82
CA TYR A 207 12.93 3.98 -4.37
C TYR A 207 13.95 3.04 -4.98
N TYR A 208 14.26 3.21 -6.27
CA TYR A 208 15.27 2.40 -6.92
C TYR A 208 16.67 2.56 -6.29
N THR A 209 16.98 3.78 -5.82
CA THR A 209 18.32 4.10 -5.33
C THR A 209 18.45 4.05 -3.81
N LEU A 210 17.34 3.90 -3.09
CA LEU A 210 17.29 4.06 -1.64
C LEU A 210 18.32 3.23 -0.87
N GLN A 211 18.54 1.97 -1.26
CA GLN A 211 19.55 1.11 -0.63
C GLN A 211 20.96 1.71 -0.73
N ASN A 212 21.31 2.22 -1.90
CA ASN A 212 22.60 2.85 -2.10
C ASN A 212 22.73 4.19 -1.35
N LEU A 213 21.62 4.93 -1.17
CA LEU A 213 21.63 6.15 -0.35
C LEU A 213 21.99 5.81 1.09
N VAL A 214 21.33 4.84 1.69
CA VAL A 214 21.58 4.43 3.08
C VAL A 214 23.00 3.84 3.24
N GLN A 215 23.36 2.87 2.41
CA GLN A 215 24.66 2.16 2.54
C GLN A 215 25.89 3.02 2.24
N ASN A 216 25.75 4.10 1.45
CA ASN A 216 26.87 4.97 1.09
C ASN A 216 26.81 6.35 1.75
N ASN A 217 25.92 6.55 2.74
CA ASN A 217 25.73 7.81 3.44
C ASN A 217 25.53 9.00 2.46
N LEU A 218 24.63 8.81 1.47
CA LEU A 218 24.26 9.84 0.53
C LEU A 218 22.98 10.52 1.02
N TYR A 219 22.93 11.84 0.83
CA TYR A 219 21.84 12.68 1.32
C TYR A 219 20.96 13.15 0.18
N ILE A 220 19.65 13.23 0.42
CA ILE A 220 18.71 13.85 -0.50
C ILE A 220 18.75 15.38 -0.27
N ASN A 221 19.24 16.11 -1.26
CA ASN A 221 19.38 17.56 -1.18
C ASN A 221 18.22 18.33 -1.82
N TYR A 222 17.47 17.68 -2.74
CA TYR A 222 16.30 18.25 -3.39
C TYR A 222 15.38 17.15 -3.91
N SER A 223 14.06 17.39 -3.92
CA SER A 223 13.06 16.50 -4.53
C SER A 223 12.34 17.19 -5.68
N PHE A 224 12.32 16.54 -6.85
CA PHE A 224 11.66 17.04 -8.04
C PHE A 224 10.20 16.58 -8.07
N ASN A 225 9.31 17.33 -7.43
CA ASN A 225 7.89 16.95 -7.28
C ASN A 225 7.10 16.92 -8.60
N ASN A 226 7.67 17.38 -9.70
CA ASN A 226 7.05 17.40 -11.02
C ASN A 226 7.54 16.28 -11.94
N ILE A 227 8.43 15.42 -11.47
CA ILE A 227 9.01 14.33 -12.23
C ILE A 227 9.01 13.07 -11.36
N SER A 228 8.22 12.10 -11.74
CA SER A 228 8.13 10.83 -11.04
C SER A 228 7.93 9.66 -12.01
N ASN A 229 8.45 8.50 -11.68
CA ASN A 229 7.98 7.26 -12.25
C ASN A 229 6.66 6.87 -11.58
N LYS A 230 5.71 6.37 -12.36
CA LYS A 230 4.41 5.93 -11.85
C LYS A 230 4.42 4.44 -11.62
N ILE A 231 4.17 4.03 -10.39
CA ILE A 231 4.00 2.63 -10.06
C ILE A 231 2.51 2.34 -10.17
N VAL A 232 2.15 1.47 -11.10
CA VAL A 232 0.75 1.20 -11.44
C VAL A 232 0.40 -0.27 -11.30
N LEU A 233 -0.80 -0.54 -10.85
CA LEU A 233 -1.44 -1.83 -11.00
C LEU A 233 -2.06 -1.89 -12.40
N ARG A 234 -1.43 -2.60 -13.33
CA ARG A 234 -1.96 -2.87 -14.66
C ARG A 234 -2.87 -4.07 -14.61
N LEU A 235 -4.12 -3.86 -14.93
CA LEU A 235 -5.15 -4.87 -14.87
C LEU A 235 -5.21 -5.66 -16.20
N ASN A 236 -5.60 -6.91 -16.07
CA ASN A 236 -5.86 -7.77 -17.24
C ASN A 236 -7.30 -7.59 -17.75
N ASP A 237 -7.67 -8.34 -18.80
CA ASP A 237 -9.00 -8.28 -19.42
C ASP A 237 -10.14 -8.84 -18.53
N ASN A 238 -9.83 -9.41 -17.36
CA ASN A 238 -10.83 -9.89 -16.43
C ASN A 238 -11.47 -8.73 -15.67
N LYS A 239 -12.54 -8.17 -16.23
CA LYS A 239 -13.23 -6.99 -15.67
C LYS A 239 -13.66 -7.15 -14.20
N ARG A 240 -13.99 -8.38 -13.76
CA ARG A 240 -14.42 -8.60 -12.37
C ARG A 240 -13.24 -8.57 -11.42
N LEU A 241 -12.17 -9.30 -11.74
CA LEU A 241 -10.92 -9.23 -10.98
C LEU A 241 -10.40 -7.81 -10.93
N SER A 242 -10.39 -7.12 -12.06
CA SER A 242 -9.97 -5.72 -12.17
C SER A 242 -10.77 -4.81 -11.22
N SER A 243 -12.09 -4.93 -11.23
CA SER A 243 -12.95 -4.13 -10.34
C SER A 243 -12.71 -4.45 -8.85
N ILE A 244 -12.54 -5.73 -8.50
CA ILE A 244 -12.24 -6.15 -7.14
C ILE A 244 -10.90 -5.56 -6.68
N LEU A 245 -9.83 -5.74 -7.47
CA LEU A 245 -8.50 -5.23 -7.14
C LEU A 245 -8.48 -3.70 -7.02
N SER A 246 -9.20 -2.99 -7.89
CA SER A 246 -9.32 -1.52 -7.81
C SER A 246 -9.93 -1.07 -6.49
N LYS A 247 -11.04 -1.68 -6.07
CA LYS A 247 -11.72 -1.34 -4.82
C LYS A 247 -10.86 -1.64 -3.59
N TYR A 248 -10.16 -2.79 -3.61
CA TYR A 248 -9.22 -3.13 -2.55
C TYR A 248 -8.01 -2.19 -2.52
N LEU A 249 -7.53 -1.72 -3.66
CA LEU A 249 -6.43 -0.76 -3.69
C LEU A 249 -6.85 0.59 -3.12
N GLU A 250 -8.05 1.06 -3.46
CA GLU A 250 -8.60 2.29 -2.89
C GLU A 250 -8.73 2.19 -1.36
N LEU A 251 -9.33 1.09 -0.88
CA LEU A 251 -9.45 0.83 0.56
C LEU A 251 -8.08 0.74 1.25
N PHE A 252 -7.12 0.03 0.65
CA PHE A 252 -5.76 -0.10 1.17
C PHE A 252 -5.05 1.26 1.24
N LYS A 253 -5.17 2.09 0.21
CA LYS A 253 -4.58 3.44 0.18
C LYS A 253 -5.14 4.33 1.28
N ASN A 254 -6.43 4.24 1.55
CA ASN A 254 -7.07 5.07 2.56
C ASN A 254 -6.75 4.62 4.00
N ASN A 255 -6.63 3.32 4.24
CA ASN A 255 -6.59 2.80 5.61
C ASN A 255 -5.24 2.19 6.03
N ASN A 256 -4.45 1.67 5.10
CA ASN A 256 -3.29 0.84 5.42
C ASN A 256 -1.97 1.28 4.76
N TYR A 257 -2.02 2.10 3.71
CA TYR A 257 -0.84 2.42 2.91
C TYR A 257 0.26 3.08 3.75
N MET A 258 -0.09 4.12 4.51
CA MET A 258 0.91 4.87 5.29
C MET A 258 1.54 4.00 6.38
N SER A 259 0.74 3.27 7.15
CA SER A 259 1.29 2.38 8.18
C SER A 259 2.14 1.25 7.60
N SER A 260 1.74 0.69 6.46
CA SER A 260 2.57 -0.29 5.74
C SER A 260 3.89 0.34 5.27
N TYR A 261 3.83 1.53 4.68
CA TYR A 261 5.00 2.25 4.19
C TYR A 261 5.97 2.58 5.33
N GLU A 262 5.48 3.13 6.44
CA GLU A 262 6.28 3.48 7.60
C GLU A 262 7.01 2.27 8.19
N ASN A 263 6.30 1.16 8.41
CA ASN A 263 6.89 -0.07 8.91
C ASN A 263 7.96 -0.61 7.97
N LYS A 264 7.70 -0.63 6.65
CA LYS A 264 8.68 -1.11 5.68
C LYS A 264 9.87 -0.19 5.51
N TYR A 265 9.68 1.12 5.69
CA TYR A 265 10.78 2.08 5.67
C TYR A 265 11.72 1.84 6.85
N MET A 266 11.18 1.64 8.05
CA MET A 266 11.98 1.37 9.24
C MET A 266 12.72 0.03 9.14
N ASP A 267 12.03 -1.05 8.78
CA ASP A 267 12.65 -2.36 8.55
C ASP A 267 13.81 -2.23 7.56
N PHE A 268 13.56 -1.58 6.41
CA PHE A 268 14.56 -1.36 5.39
C PHE A 268 15.76 -0.55 5.88
N TYR A 269 15.53 0.52 6.65
CA TYR A 269 16.60 1.36 7.20
C TYR A 269 17.48 0.55 8.15
N LEU A 270 16.88 -0.20 9.05
CA LEU A 270 17.60 -1.03 10.02
C LEU A 270 18.43 -2.14 9.32
N ASP A 271 17.86 -2.77 8.30
CA ASP A 271 18.54 -3.83 7.53
C ASP A 271 19.73 -3.31 6.70
N ASN A 272 19.76 -2.01 6.37
CA ASN A 272 20.80 -1.40 5.52
C ASN A 272 21.73 -0.45 6.27
N THR A 273 21.65 -0.38 7.59
CA THR A 273 22.57 0.37 8.45
C THR A 273 23.33 -0.60 9.35
N ASP A 274 24.43 -0.13 9.93
CA ASP A 274 25.21 -0.90 10.92
C ASP A 274 24.53 -0.99 12.30
N ASN A 275 23.26 -0.61 12.41
CA ASN A 275 22.49 -0.69 13.64
C ASN A 275 22.16 -2.14 13.97
N THR A 276 22.41 -2.52 15.21
CA THR A 276 22.09 -3.86 15.70
C THR A 276 20.67 -3.94 16.29
N GLU A 277 20.12 -5.15 16.42
CA GLU A 277 18.87 -5.35 17.19
C GLU A 277 19.00 -4.82 18.64
N ALA A 278 20.21 -4.84 19.22
CA ALA A 278 20.48 -4.29 20.55
C ALA A 278 20.30 -2.77 20.59
N ASP A 279 20.73 -2.06 19.53
CA ASP A 279 20.54 -0.61 19.43
C ASP A 279 19.07 -0.25 19.33
N THR A 280 18.33 -0.97 18.49
CA THR A 280 16.89 -0.78 18.31
C THR A 280 16.09 -1.08 19.60
N SER A 281 16.42 -2.18 20.28
CA SER A 281 15.77 -2.53 21.55
C SER A 281 16.14 -1.55 22.66
N SER A 282 17.36 -0.99 22.67
CA SER A 282 17.77 0.07 23.58
C SER A 282 16.99 1.37 23.37
N LEU A 283 16.71 1.73 22.11
CA LEU A 283 15.88 2.90 21.78
C LEU A 283 14.43 2.71 22.22
N SER A 284 13.80 1.59 21.87
CA SER A 284 12.39 1.31 22.17
C SER A 284 12.11 1.02 23.66
N SER A 285 13.13 0.73 24.48
CA SER A 285 12.97 0.47 25.90
C SER A 285 12.93 1.73 26.77
N LYS A 286 13.13 2.91 26.20
CA LYS A 286 13.22 4.18 26.92
C LYS A 286 12.06 5.10 26.57
N VAL A 287 11.59 5.87 27.56
CA VAL A 287 10.69 6.99 27.34
C VAL A 287 11.51 8.26 27.14
N TYR A 288 11.33 8.92 26.03
CA TYR A 288 12.04 10.15 25.69
C TYR A 288 11.19 11.37 26.01
N THR A 289 11.79 12.42 26.57
CA THR A 289 11.08 13.67 26.82
C THR A 289 11.17 14.57 25.60
N TYR A 290 10.03 14.94 25.02
CA TYR A 290 9.94 15.96 23.98
C TYR A 290 9.47 17.28 24.57
N GLY A 291 10.37 18.28 24.56
CA GLY A 291 10.04 19.66 24.94
C GLY A 291 9.35 20.40 23.80
N TYR A 292 8.25 21.08 24.10
CA TYR A 292 7.53 21.86 23.09
C TYR A 292 7.07 23.23 23.62
N VAL A 293 6.92 24.17 22.72
CA VAL A 293 6.28 25.47 23.03
C VAL A 293 4.82 25.37 22.56
N LYS A 294 3.90 25.78 23.45
CA LYS A 294 2.47 25.74 23.14
C LYS A 294 2.13 26.76 22.06
N ASP A 295 1.69 26.25 20.93
CA ASP A 295 1.23 27.04 19.79
C ASP A 295 0.06 26.32 19.12
N ARG A 296 -1.06 27.04 18.91
CA ARG A 296 -2.30 26.42 18.41
C ARG A 296 -2.19 25.81 17.02
N ALA A 297 -1.27 26.26 16.20
CA ALA A 297 -1.06 25.72 14.86
C ALA A 297 -0.07 24.55 14.85
N TYR A 298 0.94 24.61 15.72
CA TYR A 298 2.07 23.69 15.70
C TYR A 298 2.03 22.63 16.79
N ASN A 299 1.68 23.02 18.03
CA ASN A 299 1.76 22.15 19.19
C ASN A 299 0.57 22.37 20.13
N ILE A 300 -0.29 21.37 20.23
CA ILE A 300 -1.42 21.33 21.16
C ILE A 300 -1.39 20.00 21.91
N LEU A 301 -1.12 20.01 23.20
CA LEU A 301 -1.23 18.80 24.02
C LEU A 301 -2.68 18.61 24.47
N ASN A 302 -3.26 17.47 24.10
CA ASN A 302 -4.58 17.05 24.57
C ASN A 302 -4.57 15.55 24.87
N ASN A 303 -5.02 15.17 26.08
CA ASN A 303 -5.07 13.79 26.55
C ASN A 303 -3.75 13.02 26.35
N LYS A 304 -2.62 13.63 26.70
CA LYS A 304 -1.26 13.07 26.55
C LYS A 304 -0.82 12.83 25.09
N LYS A 305 -1.52 13.38 24.11
CA LYS A 305 -1.14 13.31 22.70
C LYS A 305 -0.89 14.73 22.20
N LEU A 306 0.23 14.90 21.50
CA LEU A 306 0.58 16.17 20.88
C LEU A 306 -0.08 16.26 19.49
N TYR A 307 -0.80 17.34 19.25
CA TYR A 307 -1.49 17.66 17.99
C TYR A 307 -0.88 18.90 17.36
N GLY A 308 -1.27 19.19 16.13
CA GLY A 308 -0.73 20.28 15.33
C GLY A 308 0.41 19.79 14.43
N PHE A 309 0.93 20.66 13.59
CA PHE A 309 1.89 20.27 12.54
C PHE A 309 3.13 19.57 13.10
N ALA A 310 3.76 20.14 14.13
CA ALA A 310 4.92 19.51 14.76
C ALA A 310 4.52 18.28 15.59
N GLY A 311 3.33 18.31 16.21
CA GLY A 311 2.79 17.17 16.95
C GLY A 311 2.57 15.95 16.07
N GLU A 312 2.02 16.12 14.90
CA GLU A 312 1.81 15.02 13.94
C GLU A 312 3.14 14.45 13.45
N TYR A 313 4.12 15.31 13.13
CA TYR A 313 5.46 14.88 12.74
C TYR A 313 6.16 14.07 13.85
N ILE A 314 6.07 14.52 15.10
CA ILE A 314 6.68 13.82 16.23
C ILE A 314 5.95 12.50 16.54
N ASN A 315 4.63 12.46 16.42
CA ASN A 315 3.88 11.21 16.54
C ASN A 315 4.26 10.21 15.42
N LEU A 316 4.47 10.70 14.20
CA LEU A 316 4.95 9.87 13.10
C LEU A 316 6.32 9.27 13.41
N LEU A 317 7.27 10.10 13.85
CA LEU A 317 8.60 9.64 14.27
C LEU A 317 8.52 8.62 15.41
N SER A 318 7.71 8.88 16.45
CA SER A 318 7.49 7.96 17.57
C SER A 318 6.98 6.59 17.09
N ASN A 319 6.00 6.60 16.20
CA ASN A 319 5.45 5.37 15.64
C ASN A 319 6.48 4.61 14.77
N MET A 320 7.19 5.31 13.88
CA MET A 320 8.20 4.70 13.00
C MET A 320 9.37 4.11 13.77
N ALA A 321 9.85 4.82 14.80
CA ALA A 321 10.98 4.38 15.62
C ALA A 321 10.56 3.46 16.77
N ASN A 322 9.26 3.21 16.94
CA ASN A 322 8.69 2.46 18.08
C ASN A 322 9.22 2.96 19.45
N ILE A 323 9.22 4.28 19.63
CA ILE A 323 9.67 4.95 20.86
C ILE A 323 8.50 5.60 21.59
N ASP A 324 8.54 5.55 22.92
CA ASP A 324 7.58 6.25 23.76
C ASP A 324 8.04 7.68 24.05
N LEU A 325 7.12 8.65 23.94
CA LEU A 325 7.38 10.06 24.18
C LEU A 325 6.56 10.59 25.37
N ASP A 326 7.23 11.30 26.25
CA ASP A 326 6.63 12.14 27.30
C ASP A 326 6.78 13.62 26.89
N TYR A 327 5.69 14.38 26.96
CA TYR A 327 5.64 15.75 26.43
C TYR A 327 5.76 16.77 27.56
N LYS A 328 6.70 17.71 27.44
CA LYS A 328 6.90 18.83 28.41
C LYS A 328 6.78 20.16 27.68
N GLU A 329 5.92 21.04 28.23
CA GLU A 329 5.78 22.45 27.83
C GLU A 329 6.87 23.33 28.39
#